data_c88f23b3dc41b08390fe7f2d3d917f6f
#
_entry.id   c88f23b3dc41b08390fe7f2d3d917f6f
#
_cell.length_a   1.000
_cell.length_b   1.000
_cell.length_c   1.000
_cell.angle_alpha   90.00
_cell.angle_beta   90.00
_cell.angle_gamma   90.00
#
_symmetry.space_group_name_H-M   'P 1'
#
loop_
_entity.id
_entity.type
_entity.pdbx_description
1 polymer ?
#
loop_
_entity_poly.entity_id
_entity_poly.type
_entity_poly.pdbx_seq_one_letter_code
_entity_poly.pdbx_strand_id
1 'polypeptide(L)'
;MRMTDSVCRIFIHGLESSNKGTKSVFFREKFPHMILPTFVGSLPERLSTLDGFLSEKSDIRIVGSSFGGLMGALFAMENENRVKNLILLAPAIHIIRHAPVNPRKITTPVSIYHGTEDRVIPLEDVEDVAGKFFTNLTFHKVQDDHFLHRTFKTIDWETLLA
;
A
#
# COMPACT_ATOMS: atom_id res chain seq x y z
N MET A 1 11.62 31.28 6.46
CA MET A 1 10.78 30.31 7.17
C MET A 1 10.85 28.98 6.40
N ARG A 2 11.56 28.00 6.94
CA ARG A 2 11.58 26.66 6.32
C ARG A 2 10.16 26.10 6.47
N MET A 3 9.49 25.86 5.36
CA MET A 3 8.29 25.04 5.37
C MET A 3 8.74 23.68 5.87
N THR A 4 8.26 23.27 7.04
CA THR A 4 8.43 21.91 7.51
C THR A 4 7.78 21.03 6.46
N ASP A 5 8.58 20.22 5.76
CA ASP A 5 8.06 19.20 4.84
C ASP A 5 7.10 18.33 5.65
N SER A 6 5.82 18.57 5.48
CA SER A 6 4.80 17.80 6.18
C SER A 6 4.83 16.39 5.62
N VAL A 7 4.92 15.39 6.52
CA VAL A 7 4.86 13.97 6.16
C VAL A 7 3.65 13.71 5.26
N CYS A 8 3.90 13.13 4.09
CA CYS A 8 2.83 12.77 3.16
C CYS A 8 2.35 11.34 3.44
N ARG A 9 1.08 11.18 3.75
CA ARG A 9 0.43 9.88 3.99
C ARG A 9 -0.67 9.67 2.98
N ILE A 10 -0.74 8.49 2.38
CA ILE A 10 -1.78 8.13 1.42
C ILE A 10 -2.27 6.71 1.67
N PHE A 11 -3.58 6.50 1.52
CA PHE A 11 -4.19 5.17 1.49
C PHE A 11 -4.77 4.88 0.11
N ILE A 12 -4.43 3.71 -0.43
CA ILE A 12 -4.86 3.23 -1.74
C ILE A 12 -5.78 2.03 -1.53
N HIS A 13 -7.07 2.20 -1.80
CA HIS A 13 -8.09 1.16 -1.61
C HIS A 13 -8.03 0.07 -2.68
N GLY A 14 -8.71 -1.05 -2.43
CA GLY A 14 -8.82 -2.16 -3.34
C GLY A 14 -9.73 -1.90 -4.55
N LEU A 15 -9.77 -2.88 -5.46
CA LEU A 15 -10.42 -2.77 -6.78
C LEU A 15 -11.91 -2.42 -6.70
N GLU A 16 -12.63 -3.04 -5.77
CA GLU A 16 -14.09 -2.87 -5.60
C GLU A 16 -14.44 -1.99 -4.40
N SER A 17 -13.52 -1.15 -3.96
CA SER A 17 -13.71 -0.25 -2.84
C SER A 17 -13.71 1.22 -3.29
N SER A 18 -13.69 2.12 -2.32
CA SER A 18 -13.65 3.56 -2.54
C SER A 18 -13.09 4.25 -1.30
N ASN A 19 -12.99 5.58 -1.33
CA ASN A 19 -12.63 6.36 -0.15
C ASN A 19 -13.74 6.42 0.93
N LYS A 20 -14.85 5.71 0.72
CA LYS A 20 -15.94 5.52 1.69
C LYS A 20 -15.90 4.14 2.35
N GLY A 21 -14.97 3.28 1.96
CA GLY A 21 -14.79 1.96 2.57
C GLY A 21 -14.29 2.05 4.02
N THR A 22 -14.40 0.93 4.74
CA THR A 22 -14.10 0.85 6.20
C THR A 22 -12.69 1.34 6.54
N LYS A 23 -11.69 0.95 5.76
CA LYS A 23 -10.30 1.34 6.00
C LYS A 23 -10.08 2.83 5.73
N SER A 24 -10.66 3.36 4.65
CA SER A 24 -10.58 4.79 4.34
C SER A 24 -11.22 5.64 5.43
N VAL A 25 -12.38 5.22 5.94
CA VAL A 25 -13.06 5.93 7.05
C VAL A 25 -12.19 5.92 8.30
N PHE A 26 -11.60 4.76 8.65
CA PHE A 26 -10.68 4.66 9.78
C PHE A 26 -9.51 5.65 9.66
N PHE A 27 -8.86 5.69 8.51
CA PHE A 27 -7.71 6.59 8.28
C PHE A 27 -8.12 8.06 8.29
N ARG A 28 -9.30 8.39 7.77
CA ARG A 28 -9.82 9.76 7.79
C ARG A 28 -10.00 10.28 9.21
N GLU A 29 -10.49 9.43 10.09
CA GLU A 29 -10.71 9.78 11.49
C GLU A 29 -9.41 9.85 12.27
N LYS A 30 -8.49 8.92 12.03
CA LYS A 30 -7.23 8.82 12.78
C LYS A 30 -6.14 9.76 12.27
N PHE A 31 -6.10 10.02 10.98
CA PHE A 31 -5.09 10.86 10.31
C PHE A 31 -5.79 11.92 9.44
N PRO A 32 -6.20 13.06 10.01
CA PRO A 32 -7.05 14.05 9.30
C PRO A 32 -6.44 14.62 8.01
N HIS A 33 -5.10 14.58 7.88
CA HIS A 33 -4.41 15.10 6.69
C HIS A 33 -3.97 14.03 5.71
N MET A 34 -4.37 12.77 5.94
CA MET A 34 -4.06 11.67 5.03
C MET A 34 -4.80 11.81 3.70
N ILE A 35 -4.10 11.59 2.61
CA ILE A 35 -4.69 11.62 1.26
C ILE A 35 -5.50 10.34 1.06
N LEU A 36 -6.80 10.48 0.75
CA LEU A 36 -7.74 9.37 0.63
C LEU A 36 -8.49 9.44 -0.70
N PRO A 37 -7.83 9.18 -1.84
CA PRO A 37 -8.50 9.28 -3.15
C PRO A 37 -9.41 8.09 -3.39
N THR A 38 -10.35 8.26 -4.32
CA THR A 38 -11.06 7.16 -4.97
C THR A 38 -10.42 6.89 -6.32
N PHE A 39 -10.07 5.62 -6.56
CA PHE A 39 -9.48 5.15 -7.81
C PHE A 39 -10.51 4.36 -8.62
N VAL A 40 -10.60 4.64 -9.91
CA VAL A 40 -11.50 3.95 -10.84
C VAL A 40 -10.76 3.63 -12.14
N GLY A 41 -11.28 2.66 -12.88
CA GLY A 41 -10.75 2.29 -14.19
C GLY A 41 -9.72 1.18 -14.13
N SER A 42 -8.93 1.09 -15.20
CA SER A 42 -7.85 0.12 -15.38
C SER A 42 -6.65 0.41 -14.47
N LEU A 43 -5.72 -0.54 -14.37
CA LEU A 43 -4.48 -0.30 -13.62
C LEU A 43 -3.69 0.89 -14.15
N PRO A 44 -3.46 1.06 -15.48
CA PRO A 44 -2.79 2.27 -15.98
C PRO A 44 -3.50 3.57 -15.61
N GLU A 45 -4.83 3.60 -15.70
CA GLU A 45 -5.62 4.78 -15.31
C GLU A 45 -5.49 5.09 -13.82
N ARG A 46 -5.54 4.06 -12.97
CA ARG A 46 -5.37 4.21 -11.52
C ARG A 46 -3.97 4.67 -11.15
N LEU A 47 -2.94 4.16 -11.82
CA LEU A 47 -1.55 4.60 -11.60
C LEU A 47 -1.36 6.06 -12.02
N SER A 48 -1.97 6.47 -13.12
CA SER A 48 -1.96 7.88 -13.55
C SER A 48 -2.62 8.80 -12.53
N THR A 49 -3.76 8.37 -11.96
CA THR A 49 -4.43 9.10 -10.88
C THR A 49 -3.52 9.21 -9.65
N LEU A 50 -2.87 8.10 -9.27
CA LEU A 50 -1.95 8.07 -8.13
C LEU A 50 -0.76 9.03 -8.33
N ASP A 51 -0.16 9.02 -9.52
CA ASP A 51 0.91 9.93 -9.87
C ASP A 51 0.49 11.40 -9.73
N GLY A 52 -0.75 11.72 -10.11
CA GLY A 52 -1.30 13.06 -9.95
C GLY A 52 -1.40 13.50 -8.50
N PHE A 53 -1.90 12.62 -7.61
CA PHE A 53 -2.01 12.92 -6.18
C PHE A 53 -0.65 13.07 -5.49
N LEU A 54 0.36 12.34 -5.95
CA LEU A 54 1.70 12.31 -5.36
C LEU A 54 2.71 13.18 -6.10
N SER A 55 2.26 13.93 -7.11
CA SER A 55 3.12 14.86 -7.84
C SER A 55 3.79 15.84 -6.86
N GLU A 56 5.09 16.02 -7.03
CA GLU A 56 5.92 16.92 -6.19
C GLU A 56 5.92 16.59 -4.68
N LYS A 57 5.38 15.44 -4.29
CA LYS A 57 5.44 14.97 -2.90
C LYS A 57 6.72 14.18 -2.66
N SER A 58 7.24 14.29 -1.46
CA SER A 58 8.36 13.50 -0.94
C SER A 58 8.02 13.02 0.47
N ASP A 59 8.90 12.23 1.06
CA ASP A 59 8.68 11.72 2.41
C ASP A 59 7.33 10.99 2.55
N ILE A 60 7.02 10.15 1.56
CA ILE A 60 5.71 9.53 1.39
C ILE A 60 5.62 8.23 2.18
N ARG A 61 4.55 8.07 2.97
CA ARG A 61 4.15 6.79 3.56
C ARG A 61 2.91 6.31 2.81
N ILE A 62 3.02 5.11 2.24
CA ILE A 62 1.95 4.50 1.45
C ILE A 62 1.36 3.33 2.22
N VAL A 63 0.04 3.31 2.36
CA VAL A 63 -0.72 2.12 2.75
C VAL A 63 -1.55 1.69 1.55
N GLY A 64 -1.35 0.47 1.08
CA GLY A 64 -2.10 -0.08 -0.04
C GLY A 64 -2.79 -1.39 0.33
N SER A 65 -4.08 -1.52 0.03
CA SER A 65 -4.88 -2.70 0.32
C SER A 65 -5.28 -3.43 -0.95
N SER A 66 -5.02 -4.73 -1.02
CA SER A 66 -5.37 -5.61 -2.14
C SER A 66 -4.81 -5.07 -3.47
N PHE A 67 -5.66 -4.71 -4.43
CA PHE A 67 -5.24 -4.08 -5.68
C PHE A 67 -4.50 -2.75 -5.46
N GLY A 68 -4.90 -2.00 -4.43
CA GLY A 68 -4.18 -0.80 -3.99
C GLY A 68 -2.77 -1.10 -3.48
N GLY A 69 -2.54 -2.30 -2.96
CA GLY A 69 -1.20 -2.77 -2.59
C GLY A 69 -0.30 -2.97 -3.80
N LEU A 70 -0.83 -3.53 -4.90
CA LEU A 70 -0.11 -3.60 -6.17
C LEU A 70 0.25 -2.21 -6.68
N MET A 71 -0.69 -1.28 -6.66
CA MET A 71 -0.47 0.11 -7.09
C MET A 71 0.64 0.78 -6.26
N GLY A 72 0.57 0.63 -4.95
CA GLY A 72 1.57 1.20 -4.04
C GLY A 72 2.97 0.62 -4.26
N ALA A 73 3.07 -0.68 -4.47
CA ALA A 73 4.33 -1.35 -4.78
C ALA A 73 4.94 -0.85 -6.09
N LEU A 74 4.15 -0.75 -7.15
CA LEU A 74 4.60 -0.25 -8.45
C LEU A 74 5.04 1.22 -8.36
N PHE A 75 4.29 2.05 -7.67
CA PHE A 75 4.68 3.45 -7.44
C PHE A 75 6.02 3.54 -6.68
N ALA A 76 6.19 2.75 -5.62
CA ALA A 76 7.43 2.74 -4.85
C ALA A 76 8.63 2.28 -5.69
N MET A 77 8.43 1.31 -6.58
CA MET A 77 9.49 0.84 -7.48
C MET A 77 9.96 1.92 -8.47
N GLU A 78 9.07 2.79 -8.93
CA GLU A 78 9.42 3.89 -9.84
C GLU A 78 9.90 5.16 -9.11
N ASN A 79 9.56 5.30 -7.83
CA ASN A 79 9.79 6.52 -7.06
C ASN A 79 10.44 6.23 -5.70
N GLU A 80 11.36 5.27 -5.65
CA GLU A 80 11.92 4.76 -4.40
C GLU A 80 12.49 5.86 -3.49
N ASN A 81 13.18 6.83 -4.07
CA ASN A 81 13.79 7.94 -3.32
C ASN A 81 12.77 8.87 -2.64
N ARG A 82 11.50 8.80 -3.04
CA ARG A 82 10.42 9.63 -2.49
C ARG A 82 9.57 8.90 -1.45
N VAL A 83 9.66 7.55 -1.39
CA VAL A 83 8.85 6.70 -0.51
C VAL A 83 9.66 6.27 0.70
N LYS A 84 9.20 6.62 1.88
CA LYS A 84 9.87 6.31 3.15
C LYS A 84 9.41 5.00 3.79
N ASN A 85 8.13 4.65 3.58
CA ASN A 85 7.59 3.42 4.11
C ASN A 85 6.44 2.94 3.23
N LEU A 86 6.37 1.63 3.01
CA LEU A 86 5.33 0.97 2.22
C LEU A 86 4.67 -0.10 3.09
N ILE A 87 3.40 0.09 3.41
CA ILE A 87 2.61 -0.85 4.20
C ILE A 87 1.56 -1.48 3.31
N LEU A 88 1.61 -2.78 3.15
CA LEU A 88 0.76 -3.54 2.25
C LEU A 88 -0.17 -4.48 3.03
N LEU A 89 -1.45 -4.36 2.77
CA LEU A 89 -2.51 -5.13 3.41
C LEU A 89 -3.10 -6.10 2.38
N ALA A 90 -2.89 -7.40 2.56
CA ALA A 90 -3.34 -8.43 1.65
C ALA A 90 -3.09 -8.05 0.17
N PRO A 91 -1.85 -7.67 -0.21
CA PRO A 91 -1.59 -7.02 -1.49
C PRO A 91 -1.71 -7.96 -2.68
N ALA A 92 -2.28 -7.46 -3.77
CA ALA A 92 -2.40 -8.20 -5.03
C ALA A 92 -1.09 -8.21 -5.85
N ILE A 93 0.05 -8.35 -5.19
CA ILE A 93 1.37 -8.35 -5.85
C ILE A 93 1.68 -9.65 -6.59
N HIS A 94 0.91 -10.72 -6.39
CA HIS A 94 1.03 -11.98 -7.12
C HIS A 94 0.89 -11.80 -8.64
N ILE A 95 0.21 -10.75 -9.09
CA ILE A 95 0.02 -10.42 -10.51
C ILE A 95 1.00 -9.35 -11.02
N ILE A 96 2.02 -9.01 -10.25
CA ILE A 96 2.93 -7.88 -10.57
C ILE A 96 3.62 -8.03 -11.93
N ARG A 97 3.88 -9.26 -12.37
CA ARG A 97 4.53 -9.54 -13.67
C ARG A 97 3.65 -9.22 -14.87
N HIS A 98 2.34 -9.09 -14.66
CA HIS A 98 1.37 -8.71 -15.68
C HIS A 98 1.09 -7.20 -15.70
N ALA A 99 1.78 -6.44 -14.84
CA ALA A 99 1.62 -5.00 -14.77
C ALA A 99 2.27 -4.30 -15.99
N PRO A 100 1.79 -3.11 -16.37
CA PRO A 100 2.35 -2.35 -17.48
C PRO A 100 3.73 -1.76 -17.19
N VAL A 101 4.20 -1.87 -15.95
CA VAL A 101 5.48 -1.36 -15.46
C VAL A 101 6.37 -2.54 -15.11
N ASN A 102 7.66 -2.49 -15.47
CA ASN A 102 8.61 -3.53 -15.08
C ASN A 102 8.91 -3.48 -13.58
N PRO A 103 8.62 -4.56 -12.83
CA PRO A 103 8.94 -4.61 -11.41
C PRO A 103 10.45 -4.65 -11.20
N ARG A 104 10.91 -4.02 -10.10
CA ARG A 104 12.32 -4.03 -9.70
C ARG A 104 12.47 -4.13 -8.20
N LYS A 105 13.64 -4.56 -7.75
CA LYS A 105 13.97 -4.63 -6.32
C LYS A 105 14.06 -3.22 -5.73
N ILE A 106 13.55 -3.08 -4.51
CA ILE A 106 13.65 -1.84 -3.72
C ILE A 106 14.19 -2.12 -2.32
N THR A 107 14.81 -1.11 -1.73
CA THR A 107 15.34 -1.13 -0.35
C THR A 107 14.46 -0.36 0.62
N THR A 108 13.44 0.32 0.14
CA THR A 108 12.43 0.98 0.97
C THR A 108 11.89 -0.01 2.01
N PRO A 109 11.75 0.38 3.29
CA PRO A 109 11.11 -0.48 4.28
C PRO A 109 9.69 -0.86 3.86
N VAL A 110 9.43 -2.17 3.82
CA VAL A 110 8.11 -2.72 3.46
C VAL A 110 7.60 -3.59 4.58
N SER A 111 6.38 -3.32 5.03
CA SER A 111 5.64 -4.18 5.96
C SER A 111 4.44 -4.77 5.23
N ILE A 112 4.31 -6.10 5.25
CA ILE A 112 3.16 -6.80 4.67
C ILE A 112 2.38 -7.48 5.79
N TYR A 113 1.07 -7.32 5.76
CA TYR A 113 0.12 -8.06 6.62
C TYR A 113 -0.76 -8.90 5.70
N HIS A 114 -0.68 -10.22 5.82
CA HIS A 114 -1.45 -11.15 5.00
C HIS A 114 -2.07 -12.25 5.84
N GLY A 115 -3.36 -12.50 5.64
CA GLY A 115 -4.11 -13.50 6.38
C GLY A 115 -3.81 -14.91 5.91
N THR A 116 -3.60 -15.83 6.86
CA THR A 116 -3.45 -17.28 6.56
C THR A 116 -4.75 -17.90 6.04
N GLU A 117 -5.88 -17.26 6.28
CA GLU A 117 -7.22 -17.65 5.84
C GLU A 117 -7.72 -16.83 4.63
N ASP A 118 -6.82 -16.11 3.96
CA ASP A 118 -7.15 -15.35 2.75
C ASP A 118 -7.53 -16.31 1.61
N ARG A 119 -8.78 -16.23 1.15
CA ARG A 119 -9.32 -17.07 0.06
C ARG A 119 -9.33 -16.35 -1.28
N VAL A 120 -8.94 -15.09 -1.31
CA VAL A 120 -8.90 -14.26 -2.53
C VAL A 120 -7.50 -14.28 -3.13
N ILE A 121 -6.47 -14.08 -2.30
CA ILE A 121 -5.07 -14.06 -2.73
C ILE A 121 -4.27 -15.05 -1.89
N PRO A 122 -3.70 -16.11 -2.50
CA PRO A 122 -2.91 -17.10 -1.77
C PRO A 122 -1.68 -16.48 -1.09
N LEU A 123 -1.49 -16.82 0.18
CA LEU A 123 -0.38 -16.33 0.99
C LEU A 123 0.98 -16.63 0.36
N GLU A 124 1.16 -17.86 -0.13
CA GLU A 124 2.42 -18.32 -0.72
C GLU A 124 2.82 -17.52 -1.95
N ASP A 125 1.84 -17.13 -2.77
CA ASP A 125 2.10 -16.35 -3.98
C ASP A 125 2.59 -14.94 -3.62
N VAL A 126 2.05 -14.36 -2.56
CA VAL A 126 2.48 -13.05 -2.06
C VAL A 126 3.88 -13.13 -1.44
N GLU A 127 4.14 -14.16 -0.64
CA GLU A 127 5.47 -14.39 -0.05
C GLU A 127 6.54 -14.52 -1.12
N ASP A 128 6.26 -15.29 -2.18
CA ASP A 128 7.22 -15.54 -3.26
C ASP A 128 7.60 -14.24 -3.97
N VAL A 129 6.61 -13.44 -4.34
CA VAL A 129 6.85 -12.13 -4.98
C VAL A 129 7.55 -11.15 -4.04
N ALA A 130 7.08 -11.07 -2.79
CA ALA A 130 7.67 -10.16 -1.80
C ALA A 130 9.15 -10.46 -1.57
N GLY A 131 9.52 -11.72 -1.46
CA GLY A 131 10.92 -12.15 -1.29
C GLY A 131 11.82 -11.80 -2.47
N LYS A 132 11.26 -11.69 -3.67
CA LYS A 132 12.01 -11.33 -4.88
C LYS A 132 12.29 -9.84 -5.01
N PHE A 133 11.37 -8.98 -4.57
CA PHE A 133 11.43 -7.55 -4.85
C PHE A 133 11.71 -6.66 -3.63
N PHE A 134 11.38 -7.10 -2.43
CA PHE A 134 11.54 -6.30 -1.22
C PHE A 134 12.71 -6.79 -0.38
N THR A 135 13.81 -6.06 -0.39
CA THR A 135 15.04 -6.45 0.34
C THR A 135 15.01 -6.03 1.80
N ASN A 136 14.15 -5.08 2.18
CA ASN A 136 13.93 -4.64 3.56
C ASN A 136 12.49 -4.90 3.96
N LEU A 137 12.16 -6.19 4.11
CA LEU A 137 10.80 -6.69 4.28
C LEU A 137 10.55 -7.21 5.70
N THR A 138 9.45 -6.78 6.30
CA THR A 138 8.84 -7.43 7.47
C THR A 138 7.50 -8.03 7.04
N PHE A 139 7.40 -9.35 7.05
CA PHE A 139 6.20 -10.08 6.60
C PHE A 139 5.45 -10.63 7.80
N HIS A 140 4.22 -10.14 8.01
CA HIS A 140 3.35 -10.56 9.09
C HIS A 140 2.28 -11.52 8.55
N LYS A 141 2.43 -12.81 8.85
CA LYS A 141 1.40 -13.83 8.61
C LYS A 141 0.45 -13.80 9.80
N VAL A 142 -0.80 -13.45 9.57
CA VAL A 142 -1.78 -13.29 10.63
C VAL A 142 -2.95 -14.25 10.43
N GLN A 143 -3.54 -14.72 11.54
CA GLN A 143 -4.74 -15.56 11.48
C GLN A 143 -5.96 -14.68 11.19
N ASP A 144 -6.19 -14.40 9.91
CA ASP A 144 -7.22 -13.48 9.45
C ASP A 144 -7.62 -13.80 8.01
N ASP A 145 -8.67 -13.14 7.55
CA ASP A 145 -9.20 -13.21 6.18
C ASP A 145 -8.54 -12.18 5.26
N HIS A 146 -9.02 -12.10 4.02
CA HIS A 146 -8.55 -11.13 3.02
C HIS A 146 -8.72 -9.67 3.47
N PHE A 147 -9.76 -9.37 4.23
CA PHE A 147 -10.08 -8.01 4.66
C PHE A 147 -9.37 -7.61 5.95
N LEU A 148 -8.65 -8.53 6.58
CA LEU A 148 -7.94 -8.31 7.85
C LEU A 148 -8.86 -7.77 8.95
N HIS A 149 -10.07 -8.32 9.06
CA HIS A 149 -11.09 -7.88 10.00
C HIS A 149 -10.61 -7.86 11.47
N ARG A 150 -9.77 -8.84 11.85
CA ARG A 150 -9.24 -8.95 13.21
C ARG A 150 -7.99 -8.11 13.41
N THR A 151 -7.15 -8.00 12.38
CA THR A 151 -5.78 -7.47 12.48
C THR A 151 -5.72 -5.97 12.23
N PHE A 152 -6.50 -5.44 11.29
CA PHE A 152 -6.33 -4.08 10.76
C PHE A 152 -6.26 -3.01 11.87
N LYS A 153 -7.18 -3.04 12.83
CA LYS A 153 -7.24 -2.04 13.90
C LYS A 153 -6.18 -2.24 14.99
N THR A 154 -5.53 -3.39 15.01
CA THR A 154 -4.49 -3.70 16.01
C THR A 154 -3.09 -3.26 15.56
N ILE A 155 -2.92 -2.91 14.30
CA ILE A 155 -1.64 -2.45 13.73
C ILE A 155 -1.29 -1.09 14.35
N ASP A 156 -0.02 -0.92 14.72
CA ASP A 156 0.50 0.35 15.25
C ASP A 156 0.69 1.38 14.12
N TRP A 157 -0.43 1.91 13.66
CA TRP A 157 -0.45 2.88 12.58
C TRP A 157 0.31 4.17 12.89
N GLU A 158 0.34 4.57 14.15
CA GLU A 158 1.04 5.79 14.54
C GLU A 158 2.54 5.68 14.33
N THR A 159 3.13 4.53 14.67
CA THR A 159 4.55 4.26 14.43
C THR A 159 4.84 4.09 12.94
N LEU A 160 4.03 3.31 12.23
CA LEU A 160 4.25 3.03 10.80
C LEU A 160 4.10 4.28 9.92
N LEU A 161 3.25 5.20 10.30
CA LEU A 161 2.94 6.41 9.54
C LEU A 161 3.55 7.69 10.15
N ALA A 162 4.43 7.52 11.11
CA ALA A 162 5.11 8.64 11.76
C ALA A 162 5.97 9.46 10.79
#